data_9e7890e911656f37f530c2ba5cf3d6bb
#
_entry.id   9e7890e911656f37f530c2ba5cf3d6bb
#
_cell.length_a   1.000
_cell.length_b   1.000
_cell.length_c   1.000
_cell.angle_alpha   90.00
_cell.angle_beta   90.00
_cell.angle_gamma   90.00
#
_symmetry.space_group_name_H-M   'P 1'
#
loop_
_entity.id
_entity.type
_entity.pdbx_description
1 polymer ?
#
loop_
_entity_poly.entity_id
_entity_poly.type
_entity_poly.pdbx_seq_one_letter_code
_entity_poly.pdbx_strand_id
1 'polypeptide(L)'
;MGVLDTSVVIDLGSVEPGLLPVIPRISTITLAELGLGLHTTTDPAELAVRAERLQRAESAFDPLPFTTDAARRFTQITGLVVAAGRSPKPRRLDMMIAAIASVRRLPLYTRNGADFAGLDSVLTTFVV
;
A
#
# COMPACT_ATOMS: atom_id res chain seq x y z
N MET A 1 9.47 3.20 11.99
CA MET A 1 8.86 3.74 10.76
C MET A 1 8.41 2.58 9.88
N GLY A 2 7.26 2.70 9.26
CA GLY A 2 6.74 1.67 8.37
C GLY A 2 5.74 2.23 7.37
N VAL A 3 5.57 1.54 6.24
CA VAL A 3 4.65 1.93 5.18
C VAL A 3 3.33 1.20 5.39
N LEU A 4 2.23 1.93 5.36
CA LEU A 4 0.88 1.36 5.42
C LEU A 4 0.41 1.05 4.00
N ASP A 5 0.02 -0.20 3.76
CA ASP A 5 -0.71 -0.56 2.56
C ASP A 5 -2.09 0.12 2.54
N THR A 6 -2.66 0.31 1.38
CA THR A 6 -3.97 0.94 1.23
C THR A 6 -5.05 0.24 2.07
N SER A 7 -4.99 -1.08 2.19
CA SER A 7 -5.91 -1.86 3.03
C SER A 7 -5.91 -1.41 4.50
N VAL A 8 -4.75 -1.03 5.04
CA VAL A 8 -4.62 -0.55 6.41
C VAL A 8 -5.19 0.86 6.54
N VAL A 9 -4.96 1.72 5.56
CA VAL A 9 -5.51 3.09 5.55
C VAL A 9 -7.04 3.06 5.53
N ILE A 10 -7.61 2.18 4.71
CA ILE A 10 -9.08 2.01 4.64
C ILE A 10 -9.65 1.51 5.97
N ASP A 11 -9.00 0.56 6.61
CA ASP A 11 -9.45 -0.08 7.85
C ASP A 11 -8.80 0.50 9.11
N LEU A 12 -8.25 1.71 9.03
CA LEU A 12 -7.41 2.26 10.10
C LEU A 12 -8.11 2.27 11.47
N GLY A 13 -9.40 2.56 11.50
CA GLY A 13 -10.19 2.54 12.73
C GLY A 13 -10.40 1.14 13.34
N SER A 14 -10.14 0.08 12.58
CA SER A 14 -10.32 -1.32 13.00
C SER A 14 -8.99 -1.99 13.37
N VAL A 15 -7.87 -1.30 13.21
CA VAL A 15 -6.53 -1.83 13.54
C VAL A 15 -6.15 -1.35 14.94
N GLU A 16 -5.67 -2.27 15.77
CA GLU A 16 -5.15 -1.89 17.09
C GLU A 16 -3.94 -0.97 16.94
N PRO A 17 -3.92 0.20 17.62
CA PRO A 17 -2.81 1.14 17.48
C PRO A 17 -1.44 0.55 17.82
N GLY A 18 -1.38 -0.40 18.74
CA GLY A 18 -0.14 -1.08 19.11
C GLY A 18 0.47 -1.95 18.01
N LEU A 19 -0.31 -2.31 16.99
CA LEU A 19 0.16 -3.09 15.84
C LEU A 19 0.69 -2.21 14.71
N LEU A 20 0.47 -0.91 14.78
CA LEU A 20 0.91 0.05 13.77
C LEU A 20 2.35 0.53 14.05
N PRO A 21 3.08 0.98 13.02
CA PRO A 21 4.39 1.57 13.26
C PRO A 21 4.28 2.87 14.05
N VAL A 22 5.31 3.19 14.82
CA VAL A 22 5.35 4.45 15.59
C VAL A 22 5.26 5.67 14.67
N ILE A 23 5.92 5.60 13.52
CA ILE A 23 5.86 6.63 12.48
C ILE A 23 5.29 5.98 11.22
N PRO A 24 3.98 6.07 11.00
CA PRO A 24 3.37 5.53 9.80
C PRO A 24 3.64 6.42 8.58
N ARG A 25 3.89 5.79 7.45
CA ARG A 25 4.06 6.45 6.16
C ARG A 25 3.08 5.82 5.16
N ILE A 26 2.68 6.58 4.16
CA ILE A 26 1.91 6.05 3.03
C ILE A 26 2.65 6.36 1.74
N SER A 27 2.25 5.71 0.65
CA SER A 27 2.79 5.98 -0.68
C SER A 27 1.86 6.86 -1.51
N THR A 28 2.40 7.47 -2.57
CA THR A 28 1.59 8.15 -3.59
C THR A 28 0.62 7.19 -4.27
N ILE A 29 0.95 5.92 -4.35
CA ILE A 29 0.08 4.88 -4.91
C ILE A 29 -1.19 4.73 -4.06
N THR A 30 -1.06 4.76 -2.74
CA THR A 30 -2.22 4.74 -1.84
C THR A 30 -3.14 5.93 -2.08
N LEU A 31 -2.60 7.14 -2.27
CA LEU A 31 -3.42 8.29 -2.63
C LEU A 31 -4.15 8.08 -3.95
N ALA A 32 -3.47 7.52 -4.95
CA ALA A 32 -4.09 7.21 -6.24
C ALA A 32 -5.22 6.18 -6.10
N GLU A 33 -5.01 5.13 -5.30
CA GLU A 33 -6.05 4.12 -5.05
C GLU A 33 -7.26 4.70 -4.31
N LEU A 34 -7.02 5.54 -3.29
CA LEU A 34 -8.11 6.22 -2.59
C LEU A 34 -8.90 7.14 -3.54
N GLY A 35 -8.20 7.82 -4.45
CA GLY A 35 -8.82 8.63 -5.49
C GLY A 35 -9.67 7.81 -6.47
N LEU A 36 -9.17 6.65 -6.91
CA LEU A 36 -9.93 5.73 -7.75
C LEU A 36 -11.24 5.29 -7.08
N GLY A 37 -11.22 5.12 -5.77
CA GLY A 37 -12.41 4.74 -4.99
C GLY A 37 -13.55 5.72 -5.10
N LEU A 38 -13.30 6.99 -5.42
CA LEU A 38 -14.35 8.00 -5.62
C LEU A 38 -15.20 7.71 -6.87
N HIS A 39 -14.67 6.93 -7.80
CA HIS A 39 -15.32 6.62 -9.08
C HIS A 39 -15.89 5.20 -9.14
N THR A 40 -15.84 4.44 -8.04
CA THR A 40 -16.28 3.04 -7.99
C THR A 40 -17.50 2.84 -7.11
N THR A 41 -18.16 3.91 -6.70
CA THR A 41 -19.43 3.86 -5.98
C THR A 41 -20.40 4.90 -6.53
N THR A 42 -21.69 4.56 -6.54
CA THR A 42 -22.78 5.47 -6.88
C THR A 42 -23.60 5.88 -5.65
N ASP A 43 -23.27 5.31 -4.48
CA ASP A 43 -23.93 5.66 -3.22
C ASP A 43 -23.36 6.98 -2.69
N PRO A 44 -24.18 8.04 -2.54
CA PRO A 44 -23.72 9.34 -2.04
C PRO A 44 -23.10 9.29 -0.64
N ALA A 45 -23.61 8.45 0.25
CA ALA A 45 -23.07 8.31 1.60
C ALA A 45 -21.68 7.67 1.58
N GLU A 46 -21.52 6.61 0.79
CA GLU A 46 -20.22 5.95 0.62
C GLU A 46 -19.21 6.88 -0.08
N LEU A 47 -19.64 7.63 -1.08
CA LEU A 47 -18.79 8.61 -1.75
C LEU A 47 -18.25 9.65 -0.75
N ALA A 48 -19.12 10.16 0.12
CA ALA A 48 -18.71 11.13 1.15
C ALA A 48 -17.67 10.54 2.11
N VAL A 49 -17.84 9.28 2.53
CA VAL A 49 -16.88 8.59 3.38
C VAL A 49 -15.52 8.45 2.69
N ARG A 50 -15.52 8.06 1.42
CA ARG A 50 -14.29 7.89 0.64
C ARG A 50 -13.58 9.22 0.38
N ALA A 51 -14.32 10.28 0.09
CA ALA A 51 -13.77 11.62 -0.11
C ALA A 51 -13.11 12.15 1.17
N GLU A 52 -13.75 11.96 2.33
CA GLU A 52 -13.19 12.34 3.61
C GLU A 52 -11.92 11.55 3.94
N ARG A 53 -11.91 10.25 3.67
CA ARG A 53 -10.72 9.41 3.86
C ARG A 53 -9.53 9.90 3.03
N LEU A 54 -9.76 10.22 1.76
CA LEU A 54 -8.72 10.77 0.89
C LEU A 54 -8.19 12.10 1.43
N GLN A 55 -9.07 13.00 1.84
CA GLN A 55 -8.70 14.29 2.38
C GLN A 55 -7.87 14.15 3.67
N ARG A 56 -8.26 13.25 4.56
CA ARG A 56 -7.50 12.96 5.79
C ARG A 56 -6.11 12.40 5.48
N ALA A 57 -6.01 11.49 4.52
CA ALA A 57 -4.72 10.93 4.12
C ALA A 57 -3.79 12.00 3.55
N GLU A 58 -4.29 12.88 2.69
CA GLU A 58 -3.52 14.00 2.14
C GLU A 58 -3.05 14.97 3.22
N SER A 59 -3.87 15.20 4.26
CA SER A 59 -3.56 16.14 5.33
C SER A 59 -2.62 15.57 6.38
N ALA A 60 -2.70 14.25 6.65
CA ALA A 60 -1.99 13.61 7.74
C ALA A 60 -0.62 13.07 7.34
N PHE A 61 -0.38 12.81 6.06
CA PHE A 61 0.83 12.15 5.59
C PHE A 61 1.55 12.98 4.53
N ASP A 62 2.87 12.86 4.53
CA ASP A 62 3.74 13.27 3.43
C ASP A 62 4.06 12.00 2.62
N PRO A 63 3.40 11.77 1.48
CA PRO A 63 3.46 10.47 0.82
C PRO A 63 4.80 10.21 0.14
N LEU A 64 5.24 8.96 0.22
CA LEU A 64 6.46 8.49 -0.41
C LEU A 64 6.23 8.33 -1.92
N PRO A 65 7.06 8.94 -2.77
CA PRO A 65 6.87 8.87 -4.21
C PRO A 65 7.35 7.54 -4.81
N PHE A 66 6.78 7.18 -5.96
CA PHE A 66 7.27 6.10 -6.80
C PHE A 66 8.44 6.62 -7.62
N THR A 67 9.65 6.43 -7.10
CA THR A 67 10.89 6.93 -7.71
C THR A 67 11.40 6.03 -8.83
N THR A 68 12.47 6.47 -9.52
CA THR A 68 13.19 5.63 -10.48
C THR A 68 13.73 4.36 -9.81
N ASP A 69 14.25 4.47 -8.59
CA ASP A 69 14.72 3.30 -7.84
C ASP A 69 13.57 2.35 -7.51
N ALA A 70 12.41 2.88 -7.14
CA ALA A 70 11.21 2.07 -6.93
C ALA A 70 10.76 1.39 -8.23
N ALA A 71 10.86 2.05 -9.38
CA ALA A 71 10.54 1.44 -10.67
C ALA A 71 11.46 0.26 -10.99
N ARG A 72 12.75 0.38 -10.71
CA ARG A 72 13.71 -0.73 -10.86
C ARG A 72 13.40 -1.88 -9.90
N ARG A 73 13.08 -1.58 -8.66
CA ARG A 73 12.68 -2.59 -7.67
C ARG A 73 11.37 -3.27 -8.07
N PHE A 74 10.45 -2.54 -8.65
CA PHE A 74 9.20 -3.09 -9.19
C PHE A 74 9.47 -4.16 -10.24
N THR A 75 10.44 -3.97 -11.13
CA THR A 75 10.84 -4.97 -12.11
C THR A 75 11.35 -6.25 -11.44
N GLN A 76 12.17 -6.10 -10.41
CA GLN A 76 12.66 -7.23 -9.62
C GLN A 76 11.52 -7.97 -8.91
N ILE A 77 10.61 -7.23 -8.28
CA ILE A 77 9.44 -7.78 -7.60
C ILE A 77 8.54 -8.53 -8.58
N THR A 78 8.34 -7.99 -9.78
CA THR A 78 7.60 -8.67 -10.85
C THR A 78 8.19 -10.04 -11.14
N GLY A 79 9.51 -10.14 -11.24
CA GLY A 79 10.20 -11.40 -11.43
C GLY A 79 9.95 -12.40 -10.29
N LEU A 80 9.93 -11.93 -9.04
CA LEU A 80 9.64 -12.79 -7.88
C LEU A 80 8.19 -13.29 -7.88
N VAL A 81 7.23 -12.44 -8.26
CA VAL A 81 5.81 -12.80 -8.37
C VAL A 81 5.63 -13.89 -9.43
N VAL A 82 6.22 -13.70 -10.61
CA VAL A 82 6.17 -14.69 -11.71
C VAL A 82 6.84 -16.01 -11.29
N ALA A 83 8.00 -15.94 -10.64
CA ALA A 83 8.70 -17.13 -10.16
C ALA A 83 7.91 -17.91 -9.11
N ALA A 84 7.06 -17.23 -8.33
CA ALA A 84 6.15 -17.86 -7.38
C ALA A 84 4.88 -18.45 -8.04
N GLY A 85 4.78 -18.41 -9.37
CA GLY A 85 3.62 -18.92 -10.10
C GLY A 85 2.39 -18.01 -10.03
N ARG A 86 2.57 -16.73 -9.69
CA ARG A 86 1.48 -15.78 -9.51
C ARG A 86 1.42 -14.81 -10.68
N SER A 87 0.22 -14.27 -10.94
CA SER A 87 0.01 -13.28 -11.99
C SER A 87 0.31 -11.87 -11.46
N PRO A 88 1.22 -11.11 -12.10
CA PRO A 88 1.52 -9.75 -11.67
C PRO A 88 0.40 -8.74 -12.01
N LYS A 89 -0.33 -8.95 -13.10
CA LYS A 89 -1.30 -7.95 -13.60
C LYS A 89 -2.32 -7.49 -12.56
N PRO A 90 -3.04 -8.37 -11.82
CA PRO A 90 -4.00 -7.92 -10.82
C PRO A 90 -3.35 -7.33 -9.55
N ARG A 91 -2.02 -7.48 -9.41
CA ARG A 91 -1.26 -7.07 -8.22
C ARG A 91 -0.38 -5.85 -8.46
N ARG A 92 -0.54 -5.17 -9.60
CA ARG A 92 0.38 -4.09 -10.00
C ARG A 92 0.49 -2.98 -8.97
N LEU A 93 -0.62 -2.51 -8.43
CA LEU A 93 -0.61 -1.43 -7.44
C LEU A 93 0.04 -1.88 -6.13
N ASP A 94 -0.27 -3.09 -5.66
CA ASP A 94 0.38 -3.67 -4.48
C ASP A 94 1.89 -3.81 -4.68
N MET A 95 2.31 -4.25 -5.86
CA MET A 95 3.73 -4.38 -6.21
C MET A 95 4.43 -3.03 -6.24
N MET A 96 3.75 -1.96 -6.68
CA MET A 96 4.30 -0.60 -6.66
C MET A 96 4.48 -0.10 -5.22
N ILE A 97 3.52 -0.35 -4.35
CA ILE A 97 3.64 -0.01 -2.91
C ILE A 97 4.80 -0.80 -2.29
N ALA A 98 4.88 -2.10 -2.56
CA ALA A 98 5.96 -2.96 -2.09
C ALA A 98 7.33 -2.44 -2.55
N ALA A 99 7.44 -2.00 -3.80
CA ALA A 99 8.67 -1.44 -4.35
C ALA A 99 9.12 -0.17 -3.61
N ILE A 100 8.17 0.72 -3.32
CA ILE A 100 8.46 1.95 -2.56
C ILE A 100 8.98 1.61 -1.16
N ALA A 101 8.30 0.71 -0.44
CA ALA A 101 8.73 0.29 0.89
C ALA A 101 10.11 -0.38 0.85
N SER A 102 10.31 -1.28 -0.11
CA SER A 102 11.53 -2.05 -0.26
C SER A 102 12.77 -1.19 -0.49
N VAL A 103 12.71 -0.21 -1.43
CA VAL A 103 13.88 0.64 -1.72
C VAL A 103 14.22 1.55 -0.55
N ARG A 104 13.26 1.85 0.30
CA ARG A 104 13.48 2.64 1.52
C ARG A 104 13.85 1.79 2.72
N ARG A 105 13.89 0.47 2.57
CA ARG A 105 14.15 -0.49 3.65
C ARG A 105 13.19 -0.32 4.82
N LEU A 106 11.93 -0.03 4.50
CA LEU A 106 10.85 0.09 5.48
C LEU A 106 9.97 -1.15 5.41
N PRO A 107 9.49 -1.65 6.56
CA PRO A 107 8.50 -2.72 6.56
C PRO A 107 7.17 -2.22 6.01
N LEU A 108 6.41 -3.13 5.42
CA LEU A 108 5.07 -2.91 4.93
C LEU A 108 4.05 -3.50 5.91
N TYR A 109 3.05 -2.73 6.27
CA TYR A 109 1.94 -3.14 7.11
C TYR A 109 0.71 -3.32 6.24
N THR A 110 0.09 -4.48 6.29
CA THR A 110 -1.05 -4.83 5.43
C THR A 110 -2.12 -5.63 6.18
N ARG A 111 -3.36 -5.56 5.71
CA ARG A 111 -4.46 -6.45 6.13
C ARG A 111 -4.44 -7.78 5.35
N ASN A 112 -3.74 -7.82 4.22
CA ASN A 112 -3.80 -8.90 3.23
C ASN A 112 -2.39 -9.43 2.93
N GLY A 113 -1.79 -10.16 3.87
CA GLY A 113 -0.43 -10.69 3.73
C GLY A 113 -0.22 -11.56 2.48
N ALA A 114 -1.27 -12.26 2.04
CA ALA A 114 -1.20 -13.11 0.85
C ALA A 114 -0.88 -12.32 -0.44
N ASP A 115 -1.25 -11.04 -0.51
CA ASP A 115 -0.97 -10.20 -1.67
C ASP A 115 0.53 -9.94 -1.86
N PHE A 116 1.32 -10.12 -0.82
CA PHE A 116 2.77 -9.90 -0.82
C PHE A 116 3.58 -11.18 -0.65
N ALA A 117 2.95 -12.34 -0.87
CA ALA A 117 3.63 -13.63 -0.78
C ALA A 117 4.77 -13.73 -1.80
N GLY A 118 5.89 -14.33 -1.38
CA GLY A 118 7.06 -14.52 -2.24
C GLY A 118 8.02 -13.34 -2.28
N LEU A 119 7.78 -12.27 -1.53
CA LEU A 119 8.61 -11.07 -1.53
C LEU A 119 9.56 -10.96 -0.33
N ASP A 120 9.69 -12.00 0.48
CA ASP A 120 10.44 -11.98 1.74
C ASP A 120 11.92 -11.60 1.56
N SER A 121 12.51 -11.87 0.40
CA SER A 121 13.90 -11.54 0.11
C SER A 121 14.15 -10.03 -0.04
N VAL A 122 13.10 -9.24 -0.32
CA VAL A 122 13.21 -7.80 -0.57
C VAL A 122 12.31 -6.95 0.31
N LEU A 123 11.40 -7.56 1.07
CA LEU A 123 10.39 -6.84 1.83
C LEU A 123 10.07 -7.57 3.13
N THR A 124 10.03 -6.83 4.24
CA THR A 124 9.45 -7.31 5.49
C THR A 124 7.98 -6.89 5.54
N THR A 125 7.08 -7.84 5.77
CA THR A 125 5.64 -7.58 5.80
C THR A 125 5.07 -7.95 7.16
N PHE A 126 4.29 -7.05 7.74
CA PHE A 126 3.52 -7.30 8.96
C PHE A 126 2.03 -7.28 8.63
N VAL A 127 1.34 -8.37 8.99
CA VAL A 127 -0.11 -8.46 8.84
C VAL A 127 -0.77 -7.96 10.12
N VAL A 128 -1.66 -7.01 9.99
CA VAL A 128 -2.28 -6.31 11.14
C VAL A 128 -3.81 -6.34 11.14
#